data_7e8f8d124f1355d6c3c7f4dea32b9422
#
_entry.id   7e8f8d124f1355d6c3c7f4dea32b9422
#
_cell.length_a   1.000
_cell.length_b   1.000
_cell.length_c   1.000
_cell.angle_alpha   90.00
_cell.angle_beta   90.00
_cell.angle_gamma   90.00
#
_symmetry.space_group_name_H-M   'P 1'
#
loop_
_entity.id
_entity.type
_entity.pdbx_description
1 polymer ?
#
loop_
_entity_poly.entity_id
_entity_poly.type
_entity_poly.pdbx_seq_one_letter_code
_entity_poly.pdbx_strand_id
1 'polypeptide(L)'
;MMTLCIRYKFNPEKIADIARYFEEEQPVIERCGGRIVGYFLPTDFADATDEAIGLIDIPSLEVYEDYRKALADDPEHKENIARLEHSGAQVAMNRSFIRRVEARR
;
A
#
# COMPACT_ATOMS: atom_id res chain seq x y z
N MET A 1 8.99 16.30 1.32
CA MET A 1 8.66 14.88 1.29
C MET A 1 7.16 14.70 1.41
N MET A 2 6.60 13.87 0.55
CA MET A 2 5.18 13.55 0.58
C MET A 2 5.00 12.14 1.10
N THR A 3 3.85 11.87 1.69
CA THR A 3 3.48 10.50 2.07
C THR A 3 2.31 10.06 1.20
N LEU A 4 2.51 9.01 0.44
CA LEU A 4 1.44 8.36 -0.29
C LEU A 4 0.62 7.54 0.71
N CYS A 5 -0.67 7.84 0.80
CA CYS A 5 -1.61 7.09 1.62
C CYS A 5 -2.50 6.27 0.70
N ILE A 6 -2.42 4.95 0.83
CA ILE A 6 -3.26 4.03 0.07
C ILE A 6 -4.27 3.45 1.03
N ARG A 7 -5.55 3.64 0.73
CA ARG A 7 -6.65 3.06 1.51
C ARG A 7 -7.22 1.91 0.72
N TYR A 8 -7.29 0.75 1.36
CA TYR A 8 -7.82 -0.47 0.77
C TYR A 8 -9.13 -0.82 1.45
N LYS A 9 -10.17 -1.06 0.66
CA LYS A 9 -11.38 -1.70 1.15
C LYS A 9 -11.34 -3.16 0.72
N PHE A 10 -11.56 -4.07 1.65
CA PHE A 10 -11.41 -5.50 1.37
C PHE A 10 -12.51 -6.31 2.05
N ASN A 11 -12.66 -7.56 1.61
CA ASN A 11 -13.56 -8.51 2.24
C ASN A 11 -12.90 -9.04 3.53
N PRO A 12 -13.49 -8.78 4.72
CA PRO A 12 -12.88 -9.20 5.99
C PRO A 12 -12.62 -10.70 6.10
N GLU A 13 -13.43 -11.53 5.42
CA GLU A 13 -13.24 -12.98 5.40
C GLU A 13 -11.96 -13.38 4.68
N LYS A 14 -11.39 -12.48 3.88
CA LYS A 14 -10.17 -12.70 3.09
C LYS A 14 -9.00 -11.86 3.57
N ILE A 15 -8.99 -11.52 4.85
CA ILE A 15 -7.91 -10.70 5.43
C ILE A 15 -6.54 -11.36 5.27
N ALA A 16 -6.46 -12.69 5.27
CA ALA A 16 -5.21 -13.41 5.06
C ALA A 16 -4.62 -13.14 3.68
N ASP A 17 -5.44 -12.99 2.64
CA ASP A 17 -4.98 -12.67 1.30
C ASP A 17 -4.43 -11.24 1.21
N ILE A 18 -5.07 -10.29 1.90
CA ILE A 18 -4.59 -8.91 2.00
C ILE A 18 -3.27 -8.87 2.77
N ALA A 19 -3.17 -9.57 3.90
CA ALA A 19 -1.95 -9.64 4.69
C ALA A 19 -0.78 -10.18 3.87
N ARG A 20 -1.01 -11.26 3.12
CA ARG A 20 -0.01 -11.85 2.25
C ARG A 20 0.46 -10.86 1.17
N TYR A 21 -0.49 -10.17 0.55
CA TYR A 21 -0.15 -9.15 -0.44
C TYR A 21 0.74 -8.07 0.19
N PHE A 22 0.42 -7.57 1.38
CA PHE A 22 1.23 -6.56 2.07
C PHE A 22 2.63 -7.07 2.39
N GLU A 23 2.74 -8.33 2.84
CA GLU A 23 4.04 -8.92 3.14
C GLU A 23 4.93 -9.05 1.90
N GLU A 24 4.35 -9.48 0.80
CA GLU A 24 5.09 -9.75 -0.45
C GLU A 24 5.37 -8.47 -1.24
N GLU A 25 4.50 -7.47 -1.14
CA GLU A 25 4.62 -6.25 -1.92
C GLU A 25 5.60 -5.24 -1.31
N GLN A 26 5.77 -5.19 0.01
CA GLN A 26 6.64 -4.22 0.65
C GLN A 26 8.08 -4.24 0.14
N PRO A 27 8.74 -5.40 0.01
CA PRO A 27 10.09 -5.42 -0.56
C PRO A 27 10.14 -4.93 -2.01
N VAL A 28 9.09 -5.18 -2.78
CA VAL A 28 8.98 -4.72 -4.17
C VAL A 28 8.89 -3.19 -4.21
N ILE A 29 8.07 -2.61 -3.35
CA ILE A 29 7.91 -1.17 -3.24
C ILE A 29 9.25 -0.50 -2.90
N GLU A 30 9.98 -1.06 -1.95
CA GLU A 30 11.28 -0.52 -1.54
C GLU A 30 12.31 -0.54 -2.66
N ARG A 31 12.42 -1.64 -3.39
CA ARG A 31 13.40 -1.69 -4.50
C ARG A 31 12.98 -0.82 -5.69
N CYS A 32 11.71 -0.46 -5.81
CA CYS A 32 11.23 0.45 -6.83
C CYS A 32 11.36 1.92 -6.43
N GLY A 33 11.80 2.22 -5.23
CA GLY A 33 12.10 3.58 -4.78
C GLY A 33 11.17 4.16 -3.73
N GLY A 34 10.17 3.42 -3.26
CA GLY A 34 9.31 3.84 -2.18
C GLY A 34 9.94 3.55 -0.81
N ARG A 35 9.76 4.45 0.14
CA ARG A 35 10.18 4.22 1.52
C ARG A 35 8.98 3.86 2.36
N ILE A 36 8.91 2.62 2.83
CA ILE A 36 7.76 2.14 3.59
C ILE A 36 7.74 2.80 4.97
N VAL A 37 6.64 3.48 5.27
CA VAL A 37 6.32 3.91 6.64
C VAL A 37 5.65 2.76 7.36
N GLY A 38 4.68 2.14 6.73
CA GLY A 38 4.03 0.95 7.26
C GLY A 38 2.80 0.55 6.48
N TYR A 39 2.42 -0.71 6.62
CA TYR A 39 1.15 -1.25 6.14
C TYR A 39 0.38 -1.76 7.35
N PHE A 40 -0.90 -1.40 7.42
CA PHE A 40 -1.70 -1.61 8.62
C PHE A 40 -3.01 -2.30 8.28
N LEU A 41 -3.29 -3.35 9.03
CA LEU A 41 -4.58 -4.05 8.97
C LEU A 41 -5.44 -3.62 10.15
N PRO A 42 -6.78 -3.65 10.02
CA PRO A 42 -7.64 -3.38 11.16
C PRO A 42 -7.53 -4.49 12.21
N THR A 43 -7.65 -4.10 13.47
CA THR A 43 -7.80 -5.04 14.58
C THR A 43 -9.29 -5.20 14.89
N ASP A 44 -9.62 -6.09 15.82
CA ASP A 44 -11.00 -6.28 16.30
C ASP A 44 -11.56 -5.01 16.95
N PHE A 45 -10.70 -4.05 17.29
CA PHE A 45 -11.07 -2.79 17.95
C PHE A 45 -11.15 -1.62 16.96
N ALA A 46 -10.98 -1.88 15.65
CA ALA A 46 -11.11 -0.83 14.65
C ALA A 46 -12.58 -0.49 14.42
N ASP A 47 -12.85 0.80 14.12
CA ASP A 47 -14.21 1.22 13.74
C ASP A 47 -14.64 0.53 12.44
N ALA A 48 -13.73 0.49 11.45
CA ALA A 48 -13.97 -0.19 10.19
C ALA A 48 -13.04 -1.41 10.11
N THR A 49 -13.61 -2.61 10.11
CA THR A 49 -12.85 -3.86 10.06
C THR A 49 -12.59 -4.34 8.64
N ASP A 50 -13.02 -3.57 7.64
CA ASP A 50 -12.86 -3.86 6.21
C ASP A 50 -11.94 -2.86 5.50
N GLU A 51 -11.19 -2.06 6.25
CA GLU A 51 -10.27 -1.06 5.70
C GLU A 51 -8.84 -1.28 6.19
N ALA A 52 -7.89 -1.17 5.26
CA ALA A 52 -6.46 -1.26 5.54
C ALA A 52 -5.75 -0.04 4.95
N ILE A 53 -4.55 0.25 5.44
CA ILE A 53 -3.81 1.45 5.02
C ILE A 53 -2.36 1.09 4.73
N GLY A 54 -1.84 1.61 3.61
CA GLY A 54 -0.42 1.61 3.32
C GLY A 54 0.10 3.05 3.29
N LEU A 55 1.22 3.30 3.95
CA LEU A 55 1.88 4.60 3.96
C LEU A 55 3.29 4.47 3.41
N ILE A 56 3.60 5.28 2.40
CA ILE A 56 4.87 5.24 1.69
C ILE A 56 5.39 6.65 1.53
N ASP A 57 6.58 6.93 2.05
CA ASP A 57 7.23 8.23 1.86
C ASP A 57 7.89 8.29 0.48
N ILE A 58 7.64 9.39 -0.23
CA ILE A 58 8.17 9.64 -1.56
C ILE A 58 8.69 11.09 -1.60
N PRO A 59 9.96 11.31 -2.03
CA PRO A 59 10.56 12.62 -1.98
C PRO A 59 9.86 13.70 -2.80
N SER A 60 9.35 13.36 -3.99
CA SER A 60 8.73 14.31 -4.90
C SER A 60 7.79 13.62 -5.89
N LEU A 61 7.00 14.40 -6.63
CA LEU A 61 6.15 13.86 -7.69
C LEU A 61 6.96 13.25 -8.83
N GLU A 62 8.12 13.80 -9.13
CA GLU A 62 9.01 13.25 -10.14
C GLU A 62 9.49 11.85 -9.76
N VAL A 63 9.92 11.68 -8.50
CA VAL A 63 10.31 10.37 -7.98
C VAL A 63 9.12 9.41 -7.98
N TYR A 64 7.93 9.92 -7.69
CA TYR A 64 6.71 9.10 -7.73
C TYR A 64 6.44 8.57 -9.12
N GLU A 65 6.62 9.39 -10.16
CA GLU A 65 6.44 8.95 -11.55
C GLU A 65 7.41 7.82 -11.91
N ASP A 66 8.68 7.97 -11.54
CA ASP A 66 9.69 6.94 -11.75
C ASP A 66 9.38 5.66 -10.99
N TYR A 67 8.95 5.81 -9.75
CA TYR A 67 8.50 4.70 -8.90
C TYR A 67 7.35 3.94 -9.55
N ARG A 68 6.34 4.65 -10.06
CA ARG A 68 5.19 4.02 -10.72
C ARG A 68 5.59 3.24 -11.96
N LYS A 69 6.52 3.77 -12.74
CA LYS A 69 7.05 3.07 -13.93
C LYS A 69 7.81 1.81 -13.55
N ALA A 70 8.69 1.92 -12.55
CA ALA A 70 9.46 0.78 -12.07
C ALA A 70 8.54 -0.31 -11.52
N LEU A 71 7.52 0.07 -10.77
CA LEU A 71 6.56 -0.86 -10.20
C LEU A 71 5.76 -1.59 -11.29
N ALA A 72 5.28 -0.85 -12.29
CA ALA A 72 4.52 -1.42 -13.40
C ALA A 72 5.31 -2.46 -14.19
N ASP A 73 6.63 -2.29 -14.29
CA ASP A 73 7.52 -3.21 -15.01
C ASP A 73 8.05 -4.36 -14.14
N ASP A 74 7.84 -4.31 -12.85
CA ASP A 74 8.36 -5.33 -11.92
C ASP A 74 7.56 -6.64 -12.02
N PRO A 75 8.20 -7.77 -12.37
CA PRO A 75 7.49 -9.04 -12.52
C PRO A 75 6.84 -9.55 -11.24
N GLU A 76 7.48 -9.34 -10.09
CA GLU A 76 6.94 -9.77 -8.80
C GLU A 76 5.71 -8.96 -8.42
N HIS A 77 5.72 -7.63 -8.71
CA HIS A 77 4.55 -6.80 -8.54
C HIS A 77 3.37 -7.34 -9.34
N LYS A 78 3.61 -7.67 -10.62
CA LYS A 78 2.57 -8.21 -11.50
C LYS A 78 1.98 -9.51 -10.95
N GLU A 79 2.84 -10.38 -10.43
CA GLU A 79 2.39 -11.64 -9.81
C GLU A 79 1.57 -11.39 -8.53
N ASN A 80 2.04 -10.46 -7.69
CA ASN A 80 1.35 -10.12 -6.44
C ASN A 80 -0.03 -9.54 -6.71
N ILE A 81 -0.13 -8.63 -7.68
CA ILE A 81 -1.41 -8.03 -8.07
C ILE A 81 -2.35 -9.08 -8.66
N ALA A 82 -1.85 -9.94 -9.54
CA ALA A 82 -2.67 -10.99 -10.16
C ALA A 82 -3.24 -11.94 -9.11
N ARG A 83 -2.43 -12.30 -8.11
CA ARG A 83 -2.86 -13.16 -7.02
C ARG A 83 -3.92 -12.49 -6.17
N LEU A 84 -3.73 -11.20 -5.87
CA LEU A 84 -4.71 -10.43 -5.09
C LEU A 84 -6.04 -10.33 -5.84
N GLU A 85 -6.01 -10.02 -7.13
CA GLU A 85 -7.21 -9.95 -7.97
C GLU A 85 -7.92 -11.30 -8.04
N HIS A 86 -7.18 -12.39 -8.22
CA HIS A 86 -7.75 -13.72 -8.26
C HIS A 86 -8.43 -14.11 -6.96
N SER A 87 -7.90 -13.65 -5.83
CA SER A 87 -8.48 -13.92 -4.50
C SER A 87 -9.84 -13.26 -4.30
N GLY A 88 -10.09 -12.14 -4.98
CA GLY A 88 -11.28 -11.33 -4.77
C GLY A 88 -11.30 -10.58 -3.44
N ALA A 89 -10.16 -10.51 -2.75
CA ALA A 89 -10.08 -9.88 -1.44
C ALA A 89 -10.25 -8.37 -1.48
N GLN A 90 -9.64 -7.70 -2.48
CA GLN A 90 -9.72 -6.25 -2.61
C GLN A 90 -11.01 -5.85 -3.30
N VAL A 91 -11.78 -4.95 -2.64
CA VAL A 91 -13.04 -4.43 -3.17
C VAL A 91 -12.83 -3.07 -3.83
N ALA A 92 -12.04 -2.20 -3.18
CA ALA A 92 -11.76 -0.86 -3.67
C ALA A 92 -10.41 -0.39 -3.12
N MET A 93 -9.82 0.58 -3.82
CA MET A 93 -8.58 1.19 -3.39
C MET A 93 -8.57 2.64 -3.85
N ASN A 94 -8.06 3.53 -3.00
CA ASN A 94 -7.77 4.89 -3.44
C ASN A 94 -6.41 5.34 -2.90
N ARG A 95 -5.82 6.30 -3.60
CA ARG A 95 -4.53 6.89 -3.27
C ARG A 95 -4.68 8.38 -3.06
N SER A 96 -3.96 8.90 -2.07
CA SER A 96 -3.84 10.33 -1.87
C SER A 96 -2.46 10.67 -1.36
N PHE A 97 -2.03 11.89 -1.62
CA PHE A 97 -0.79 12.40 -1.05
C PHE A 97 -1.13 13.26 0.16
N ILE A 98 -0.49 12.94 1.27
CA ILE A 98 -0.67 13.64 2.52
C ILE A 98 0.67 14.21 2.99
N ARG A 99 0.62 15.18 3.89
CA ARG A 99 1.80 15.85 4.41
C ARG A 99 1.93 15.56 5.91
N ARG A 100 3.13 15.15 6.32
CA ARG A 100 3.41 14.95 7.74
C ARG A 100 3.51 16.30 8.43
N VAL A 101 2.87 16.40 9.58
CA VAL A 101 3.01 17.57 10.45
C VAL A 101 4.01 17.20 11.54
N GLU A 102 5.13 17.93 11.57
CA GLU A 102 6.17 17.70 12.57
C GLU A 102 5.76 18.29 13.92
N ALA A 103 6.23 17.64 14.99
CA ALA A 103 6.00 18.15 16.33
C ALA A 103 6.77 19.49 16.54
N ARG A 104 6.15 20.42 17.26
CA ARG A 104 6.83 21.66 17.66
C ARG A 104 7.85 21.30 18.73
N ARG A 105 9.04 21.88 18.61
CA ARG A 105 10.11 21.68 19.58
C ARG A 105 10.39 22.95 20.37
#